data_aa212957a9b95916785a11128b8c525e
#
_entry.id   aa212957a9b95916785a11128b8c525e
#
_cell.length_a   1.000
_cell.length_b   1.000
_cell.length_c   1.000
_cell.angle_alpha   90.00
_cell.angle_beta   90.00
_cell.angle_gamma   90.00
#
_symmetry.space_group_name_H-M   'P 1'
#
loop_
_entity.id
_entity.type
_entity.pdbx_description
1 polymer ?
#
loop_
_entity_poly.entity_id
_entity_poly.type
_entity_poly.pdbx_seq_one_letter_code
_entity_poly.pdbx_strand_id
1 'polypeptide(L)' 'YVTDRKMDLAKEMLVNTDIPVLNIALDLAYNEANYFSKAFKKKTGLTPSEYREKYRNRKEEENETV' A
#
# COMPACT_ATOMS: atom_id res chain seq x y z
N TYR A 1 17.35 9.32 13.12
CA TYR A 1 16.76 8.21 12.47
C TYR A 1 15.64 8.66 11.56
N VAL A 2 15.49 7.98 10.48
CA VAL A 2 14.63 8.46 9.45
C VAL A 2 13.58 7.46 9.12
N THR A 3 12.34 7.86 9.06
CA THR A 3 11.30 6.99 8.63
C THR A 3 10.90 7.38 7.23
N ASP A 4 10.45 6.41 6.50
CA ASP A 4 10.03 6.65 5.15
C ASP A 4 8.56 6.99 5.16
N ARG A 5 8.25 8.26 5.28
CA ARG A 5 6.87 8.67 5.38
C ARG A 5 6.09 8.34 4.12
N LYS A 6 6.77 8.33 2.98
CA LYS A 6 6.07 7.98 1.75
C LYS A 6 5.55 6.56 1.83
N MET A 7 6.36 5.66 2.37
CA MET A 7 5.91 4.28 2.47
C MET A 7 4.79 4.14 3.48
N ASP A 8 4.84 4.89 4.57
CA ASP A 8 3.78 4.83 5.55
C ASP A 8 2.47 5.31 4.94
N LEU A 9 2.51 6.40 4.19
CA LEU A 9 1.31 6.89 3.54
C LEU A 9 0.80 5.90 2.52
N ALA A 10 1.70 5.26 1.79
CA ALA A 10 1.29 4.28 0.80
C ALA A 10 0.58 3.11 1.48
N LYS A 11 1.10 2.66 2.59
CA LYS A 11 0.45 1.56 3.30
C LYS A 11 -0.96 1.94 3.71
N GLU A 12 -1.12 3.12 4.25
CA GLU A 12 -2.43 3.56 4.66
C GLU A 12 -3.38 3.66 3.49
N MET A 13 -2.92 4.24 2.40
CA MET A 13 -3.81 4.39 1.27
C MET A 13 -4.18 3.05 0.67
N LEU A 14 -3.26 2.10 0.70
CA LEU A 14 -3.56 0.80 0.15
C LEU A 14 -4.63 0.06 0.93
N VAL A 15 -4.61 0.16 2.25
CA VAL A 15 -5.57 -0.58 3.06
C VAL A 15 -6.82 0.19 3.41
N ASN A 16 -6.75 1.51 3.42
CA ASN A 16 -7.90 2.30 3.81
C ASN A 16 -8.70 2.84 2.64
N THR A 17 -8.15 2.84 1.45
CA THR A 17 -8.86 3.35 0.29
C THR A 17 -8.68 2.39 -0.87
N ASP A 18 -9.44 2.62 -1.93
CA ASP A 18 -9.32 1.81 -3.12
C ASP A 18 -8.55 2.51 -4.22
N ILE A 19 -7.74 3.48 -3.87
CA ILE A 19 -6.99 4.22 -4.86
C ILE A 19 -6.04 3.27 -5.59
N PRO A 20 -6.00 3.31 -6.92
CA PRO A 20 -5.11 2.43 -7.67
C PRO A 20 -3.64 2.67 -7.30
N VAL A 21 -2.85 1.62 -7.40
CA VAL A 21 -1.44 1.73 -7.08
C VAL A 21 -0.78 2.81 -7.91
N LEU A 22 -1.17 2.92 -9.17
CA LEU A 22 -0.60 3.94 -10.04
C LEU A 22 -0.84 5.33 -9.47
N ASN A 23 -2.05 5.60 -9.01
CA ASN A 23 -2.35 6.90 -8.46
C ASN A 23 -1.58 7.14 -7.17
N ILE A 24 -1.45 6.12 -6.35
CA ILE A 24 -0.69 6.25 -5.12
C ILE A 24 0.76 6.61 -5.44
N ALA A 25 1.33 5.96 -6.43
CA ALA A 25 2.70 6.23 -6.80
C ALA A 25 2.85 7.68 -7.26
N LEU A 26 1.93 8.14 -8.08
CA LEU A 26 2.00 9.51 -8.55
C LEU A 26 1.80 10.50 -7.42
N ASP A 27 0.90 10.18 -6.53
CA ASP A 27 0.62 11.08 -5.42
C ASP A 27 1.83 11.21 -4.50
N LEU A 28 2.64 10.18 -4.43
CA LEU A 28 3.83 10.20 -3.62
C LEU A 28 5.05 10.65 -4.41
N ALA A 29 4.84 11.18 -5.60
CA ALA A 29 5.90 11.76 -6.41
C ALA A 29 6.85 10.72 -6.99
N TYR A 30 6.39 9.51 -7.18
CA TYR A 30 7.17 8.54 -7.91
C TYR A 30 6.86 8.69 -9.40
N ASN A 31 7.90 8.61 -10.21
CA ASN A 31 7.70 8.78 -11.64
C ASN A 31 7.05 7.57 -12.28
N GLU A 32 7.31 6.39 -11.76
CA GLU A 32 6.76 5.19 -12.34
C GLU A 32 6.20 4.30 -11.27
N ALA A 33 5.07 3.68 -11.60
CA ALA A 33 4.46 2.77 -10.65
C ALA A 33 5.35 1.55 -10.43
N ASN A 34 6.08 1.12 -11.46
CA ASN A 34 6.96 -0.01 -11.29
C ASN A 34 8.05 0.28 -10.28
N TYR A 35 8.60 1.46 -10.32
CA TYR A 35 9.63 1.82 -9.37
C TYR A 35 9.07 1.84 -7.96
N PHE A 36 7.89 2.40 -7.83
CA PHE A 36 7.22 2.45 -6.53
C PHE A 36 6.98 1.03 -6.02
N SER A 37 6.50 0.15 -6.89
CA SER A 37 6.22 -1.21 -6.49
C SER A 37 7.48 -1.92 -6.00
N LYS A 38 8.57 -1.73 -6.70
CA LYS A 38 9.82 -2.36 -6.30
C LYS A 38 10.29 -1.83 -4.97
N ALA A 39 10.22 -0.52 -4.79
CA ALA A 39 10.65 0.07 -3.54
C ALA A 39 9.77 -0.40 -2.39
N PHE A 40 8.48 -0.48 -2.64
CA PHE A 40 7.55 -0.90 -1.61
C PHE A 40 7.81 -2.36 -1.21
N LYS A 41 8.02 -3.21 -2.21
CA LYS A 41 8.29 -4.60 -1.91
C LYS A 41 9.59 -4.75 -1.14
N LYS A 42 10.57 -3.95 -1.47
CA LYS A 42 11.83 -4.03 -0.77
C LYS A 42 11.67 -3.61 0.69
N LYS A 43 10.78 -2.67 0.96
CA LYS A 43 10.59 -2.21 2.32
C LYS A 43 9.69 -3.11 3.14
N THR A 44 8.66 -3.65 2.53
CA THR A 44 7.68 -4.43 3.28
C THR A 44 7.72 -5.91 2.98
N GLY A 45 8.35 -6.30 1.88
CA GLY A 45 8.36 -7.69 1.49
C GLY A 45 7.22 -8.07 0.58
N LEU A 46 6.30 -7.15 0.33
CA LEU A 46 5.15 -7.42 -0.52
C LEU A 46 4.98 -6.30 -1.52
N THR A 47 4.47 -6.62 -2.69
CA THR A 47 4.14 -5.57 -3.62
C THR A 47 2.95 -4.79 -3.08
N PRO A 48 2.71 -3.59 -3.58
CA PRO A 48 1.55 -2.82 -3.12
C PRO A 48 0.23 -3.57 -3.33
N SER A 49 0.10 -4.28 -4.44
CA SER A 49 -1.12 -5.02 -4.67
C SER A 49 -1.26 -6.14 -3.67
N GLU A 50 -0.19 -6.86 -3.42
CA GLU A 50 -0.23 -7.95 -2.45
C GLU A 50 -0.49 -7.43 -1.05
N TYR A 51 0.09 -6.30 -0.73
CA TYR A 51 -0.11 -5.71 0.57
C TYR A 51 -1.58 -5.35 0.76
N ARG A 52 -2.19 -4.77 -0.27
CA ARG A 52 -3.59 -4.40 -0.18
C ARG A 52 -4.46 -5.64 0.03
N GLU A 53 -4.18 -6.70 -0.72
CA GLU A 53 -4.98 -7.89 -0.58
C GLU A 53 -4.82 -8.50 0.79
N LYS A 54 -3.62 -8.48 1.32
CA LYS A 54 -3.38 -9.11 2.60
C LYS A 54 -3.93 -8.32 3.76
N TYR A 55 -3.75 -7.01 3.75
CA TYR A 55 -4.16 -6.19 4.86
C TYR A 55 -5.37 -5.33 4.59
N ARG A 56 -6.06 -5.62 3.52
CA ARG A 56 -7.21 -4.82 3.18
C ARG A 56 -8.21 -4.79 4.31
N ASN A 57 -8.76 -3.61 4.53
CA ASN A 57 -9.73 -3.44 5.61
C ASN A 57 -11.07 -3.96 5.16
N ARG A 58 -11.37 -5.22 5.47
CA ARG A 58 -12.62 -5.81 5.06
C ARG A 58 -13.51 -6.01 6.24
N LYS A 59 -14.65 -5.43 6.18
CA LYS A 59 -15.55 -5.55 7.28
C LYS A 59 -16.20 -6.89 7.34
N GLU A 60 -16.44 -7.46 6.22
CA GLU A 60 -17.09 -8.74 6.23
C GLU A 60 -16.25 -9.79 6.91
N GLU A 61 -14.95 -9.66 6.84
CA GLU A 61 -14.12 -10.61 7.52
C GLU A 61 -14.26 -10.48 9.00
N GLU A 62 -14.37 -9.29 9.46
CA GLU A 62 -14.53 -9.10 10.87
C GLU A 62 -15.80 -9.68 11.34
N ASN A 63 -16.82 -9.56 10.54
CA ASN A 63 -18.09 -10.07 10.94
C ASN A 63 -18.05 -11.54 11.12
N GLU A 64 -17.35 -12.22 10.25
CA GLU A 64 -17.36 -13.63 10.36
C GLU A 64 -16.68 -14.11 11.54
N THR A 65 -15.76 -13.41 12.03
CA THR A 65 -15.02 -13.87 13.16
C THR A 65 -15.83 -13.87 14.40
N VAL A 66 -16.92 -13.24 14.39
CA VAL A 66 -17.70 -13.15 15.59
C VAL A 66 -18.26 -14.46 16.00
#